data_b33662ddd8c1b6c8ffecb742d425db5f
#
_entry.id   b33662ddd8c1b6c8ffecb742d425db5f
#
_cell.length_a   1.000
_cell.length_b   1.000
_cell.length_c   1.000
_cell.angle_alpha   90.00
_cell.angle_beta   90.00
_cell.angle_gamma   90.00
#
_symmetry.space_group_name_H-M   'P 1'
#
loop_
_entity.id
_entity.type
_entity.pdbx_description
1 polymer ?
#
loop_
_entity_poly.entity_id
_entity_poly.type
_entity_poly.pdbx_seq_one_letter_code
_entity_poly.pdbx_strand_id
1 'polypeptide(L)'
;MSKIMIVAGGNWQIPIIKTAKRMGHYVICSNLYEDSPAFAFADIGEVADVRDKTKNLEIAQKYMPDAILTDQSDIAVPTVAYIADELGLRGIGYDNAKLFTNKFAMREFCRANGFAYPEYQLCTEKSEAKQFLNKYGKSIVKPLDSQSSRGIHVVENAMDIDEYFDDALQYSNVEHAILIEQYIEGREFTVDGIKLDDTYHVTAISKKAHYGYNPSIAKELLFSNYDDEYDYDELREINKAMVCEMNLPFGLTHAEYKYMNGKFYLIEIAARGGGTRISSDIVPIMSGINSNEVYINSLLGIEQRISVNYEKDKYAMLGFFDFSEGKIKNITGIQNALSFDGVVDIGLDIKPGDVIKNAEDDRSRVGYYILKSNSYKGLRALEKKMKSSICIEYEGV
;
A
#
# COMPACT_ATOMS: atom_id res chain seq x y z
N MET A 1 0.90 -19.56 -23.26
CA MET A 1 -0.20 -18.70 -22.85
C MET A 1 -0.82 -19.32 -21.61
N SER A 2 -0.69 -18.66 -20.45
CA SER A 2 -1.25 -19.15 -19.20
C SER A 2 -2.52 -18.35 -18.87
N LYS A 3 -3.39 -18.91 -18.02
CA LYS A 3 -4.54 -18.23 -17.46
C LYS A 3 -4.17 -17.67 -16.09
N ILE A 4 -4.41 -16.40 -15.86
CA ILE A 4 -4.10 -15.73 -14.60
C ILE A 4 -5.39 -15.18 -14.02
N MET A 5 -5.71 -15.54 -12.78
CA MET A 5 -6.81 -14.93 -12.04
C MET A 5 -6.28 -13.82 -11.14
N ILE A 6 -6.90 -12.67 -11.23
CA ILE A 6 -6.58 -11.48 -10.41
C ILE A 6 -7.77 -11.15 -9.53
N VAL A 7 -7.58 -11.23 -8.22
CA VAL A 7 -8.58 -10.89 -7.21
C VAL A 7 -8.38 -9.44 -6.77
N ALA A 8 -9.40 -8.65 -6.88
CA ALA A 8 -9.53 -7.20 -6.89
C ALA A 8 -9.41 -6.61 -8.31
N GLY A 9 -10.32 -5.68 -8.62
CA GLY A 9 -10.47 -5.10 -9.97
C GLY A 9 -10.70 -3.60 -9.95
N GLY A 10 -10.10 -2.86 -9.01
CA GLY A 10 -10.09 -1.41 -8.98
C GLY A 10 -9.07 -0.80 -9.96
N ASN A 11 -8.95 0.53 -9.95
CA ASN A 11 -8.00 1.27 -10.80
C ASN A 11 -6.53 0.83 -10.57
N TRP A 12 -6.19 0.46 -9.36
CA TRP A 12 -4.83 0.08 -8.98
C TRP A 12 -4.39 -1.29 -9.50
N GLN A 13 -5.33 -2.17 -9.89
CA GLN A 13 -5.05 -3.47 -10.50
C GLN A 13 -4.92 -3.41 -12.03
N ILE A 14 -5.34 -2.32 -12.67
CA ILE A 14 -5.22 -2.14 -14.13
C ILE A 14 -3.77 -2.34 -14.62
N PRO A 15 -2.72 -1.81 -13.97
CA PRO A 15 -1.35 -2.00 -14.43
C PRO A 15 -0.90 -3.47 -14.49
N ILE A 16 -1.21 -4.29 -13.48
CA ILE A 16 -0.80 -5.70 -13.47
C ILE A 16 -1.62 -6.50 -14.49
N ILE A 17 -2.90 -6.20 -14.69
CA ILE A 17 -3.73 -6.79 -15.75
C ILE A 17 -3.14 -6.50 -17.13
N LYS A 18 -2.81 -5.22 -17.41
CA LYS A 18 -2.17 -4.83 -18.66
C LYS A 18 -0.82 -5.51 -18.87
N THR A 19 -0.05 -5.69 -17.80
CA THR A 19 1.22 -6.42 -17.83
C THR A 19 1.00 -7.89 -18.19
N ALA A 20 0.07 -8.59 -17.53
CA ALA A 20 -0.28 -9.98 -17.85
C ALA A 20 -0.73 -10.13 -19.31
N LYS A 21 -1.56 -9.20 -19.81
CA LYS A 21 -2.02 -9.18 -21.20
C LYS A 21 -0.85 -8.96 -22.18
N ARG A 22 0.07 -8.03 -21.89
CA ARG A 22 1.27 -7.78 -22.70
C ARG A 22 2.20 -8.99 -22.77
N MET A 23 2.28 -9.76 -21.66
CA MET A 23 3.01 -11.04 -21.60
C MET A 23 2.30 -12.18 -22.37
N GLY A 24 1.11 -11.95 -22.92
CA GLY A 24 0.35 -12.93 -23.72
C GLY A 24 -0.49 -13.90 -22.87
N HIS A 25 -0.81 -13.54 -21.63
CA HIS A 25 -1.66 -14.35 -20.76
C HIS A 25 -3.15 -14.03 -20.92
N TYR A 26 -4.00 -14.99 -20.60
CA TYR A 26 -5.45 -14.83 -20.49
C TYR A 26 -5.80 -14.42 -19.06
N VAL A 27 -6.53 -13.33 -18.89
CA VAL A 27 -6.78 -12.73 -17.57
C VAL A 27 -8.24 -12.83 -17.16
N ILE A 28 -8.49 -13.45 -16.02
CA ILE A 28 -9.75 -13.45 -15.30
C ILE A 28 -9.63 -12.45 -14.13
N CYS A 29 -10.53 -11.52 -13.99
CA CYS A 29 -10.54 -10.55 -12.90
C CYS A 29 -11.83 -10.70 -12.08
N SER A 30 -11.74 -10.78 -10.75
CA SER A 30 -12.89 -10.76 -9.85
C SER A 30 -12.90 -9.50 -8.99
N ASN A 31 -14.07 -8.87 -8.82
CA ASN A 31 -14.27 -7.73 -7.94
C ASN A 31 -15.74 -7.58 -7.55
N LEU A 32 -16.02 -6.74 -6.54
CA LEU A 32 -17.35 -6.60 -5.92
C LEU A 32 -18.43 -6.04 -6.85
N TYR A 33 -18.09 -5.17 -7.82
CA TYR A 33 -19.05 -4.43 -8.65
C TYR A 33 -18.97 -4.82 -10.12
N GLU A 34 -20.11 -4.86 -10.81
CA GLU A 34 -20.20 -5.15 -12.25
C GLU A 34 -19.46 -4.13 -13.12
N ASP A 35 -19.42 -2.87 -12.68
CA ASP A 35 -18.77 -1.75 -13.35
C ASP A 35 -17.32 -1.54 -12.89
N SER A 36 -16.70 -2.57 -12.32
CA SER A 36 -15.31 -2.52 -11.85
C SER A 36 -14.35 -2.11 -12.96
N PRO A 37 -13.54 -1.05 -12.78
CA PRO A 37 -12.79 -0.43 -13.89
C PRO A 37 -11.77 -1.37 -14.54
N ALA A 38 -11.24 -2.34 -13.81
CA ALA A 38 -10.27 -3.29 -14.32
C ALA A 38 -10.90 -4.34 -15.26
N PHE A 39 -12.22 -4.58 -15.21
CA PHE A 39 -12.89 -5.54 -16.08
C PHE A 39 -12.75 -5.18 -17.57
N ALA A 40 -12.69 -3.89 -17.88
CA ALA A 40 -12.49 -3.43 -19.26
C ALA A 40 -11.13 -3.85 -19.88
N PHE A 41 -10.16 -4.29 -19.06
CA PHE A 41 -8.82 -4.68 -19.47
C PHE A 41 -8.57 -6.19 -19.36
N ALA A 42 -9.42 -6.92 -18.62
CA ALA A 42 -9.37 -8.37 -18.51
C ALA A 42 -10.11 -9.07 -19.67
N ASP A 43 -9.87 -10.37 -19.87
CA ASP A 43 -10.65 -11.17 -20.81
C ASP A 43 -12.02 -11.53 -20.22
N ILE A 44 -12.07 -11.74 -18.91
CA ILE A 44 -13.30 -12.04 -18.16
C ILE A 44 -13.33 -11.18 -16.90
N GLY A 45 -14.47 -10.55 -16.62
CA GLY A 45 -14.82 -9.96 -15.33
C GLY A 45 -15.87 -10.81 -14.62
N GLU A 46 -15.64 -11.15 -13.36
CA GLU A 46 -16.58 -11.91 -12.50
C GLU A 46 -16.89 -11.12 -11.23
N VAL A 47 -18.15 -11.08 -10.84
CA VAL A 47 -18.59 -10.33 -9.65
C VAL A 47 -18.47 -11.21 -8.40
N ALA A 48 -17.55 -10.83 -7.52
CA ALA A 48 -17.38 -11.44 -6.20
C ALA A 48 -16.71 -10.45 -5.23
N ASP A 49 -17.14 -10.44 -3.96
CA ASP A 49 -16.39 -9.74 -2.90
C ASP A 49 -15.01 -10.38 -2.79
N VAL A 50 -13.96 -9.58 -2.78
CA VAL A 50 -12.56 -10.06 -2.67
C VAL A 50 -12.30 -10.84 -1.37
N ARG A 51 -13.15 -10.71 -0.35
CA ARG A 51 -13.09 -11.45 0.92
C ARG A 51 -13.86 -12.77 0.87
N ASP A 52 -14.74 -12.96 -0.11
CA ASP A 52 -15.51 -14.20 -0.27
C ASP A 52 -14.65 -15.30 -0.92
N LYS A 53 -13.94 -16.04 -0.06
CA LYS A 53 -13.06 -17.14 -0.48
C LYS A 53 -13.81 -18.22 -1.26
N THR A 54 -15.04 -18.54 -0.83
CA THR A 54 -15.85 -19.60 -1.47
C THR A 54 -16.24 -19.19 -2.87
N LYS A 55 -16.77 -18.00 -3.05
CA LYS A 55 -17.18 -17.50 -4.36
C LYS A 55 -15.99 -17.35 -5.32
N ASN A 56 -14.88 -16.83 -4.84
CA ASN A 56 -13.67 -16.69 -5.66
C ASN A 56 -13.05 -18.08 -5.98
N LEU A 57 -13.15 -19.08 -5.10
CA LEU A 57 -12.74 -20.46 -5.38
C LEU A 57 -13.63 -21.09 -6.48
N GLU A 58 -14.96 -20.91 -6.44
CA GLU A 58 -15.88 -21.36 -7.51
C GLU A 58 -15.47 -20.76 -8.87
N ILE A 59 -15.14 -19.47 -8.90
CA ILE A 59 -14.65 -18.79 -10.12
C ILE A 59 -13.34 -19.44 -10.59
N ALA A 60 -12.38 -19.63 -9.67
CA ALA A 60 -11.11 -20.25 -10.00
C ALA A 60 -11.29 -21.70 -10.53
N GLN A 61 -12.17 -22.50 -9.93
CA GLN A 61 -12.51 -23.85 -10.40
C GLN A 61 -13.17 -23.84 -11.80
N LYS A 62 -14.02 -22.86 -12.08
CA LYS A 62 -14.67 -22.69 -13.39
C LYS A 62 -13.67 -22.40 -14.51
N TYR A 63 -12.68 -21.57 -14.26
CA TYR A 63 -11.74 -21.11 -15.29
C TYR A 63 -10.40 -21.87 -15.29
N MET A 64 -10.08 -22.58 -14.21
CA MET A 64 -8.84 -23.35 -14.03
C MET A 64 -7.60 -22.48 -14.35
N PRO A 65 -7.30 -21.42 -13.55
CA PRO A 65 -6.12 -20.60 -13.77
C PRO A 65 -4.83 -21.36 -13.45
N ASP A 66 -3.74 -21.01 -14.14
CA ASP A 66 -2.39 -21.50 -13.87
C ASP A 66 -1.72 -20.72 -12.71
N ALA A 67 -2.20 -19.50 -12.45
CA ALA A 67 -1.75 -18.66 -11.34
C ALA A 67 -2.88 -17.77 -10.83
N ILE A 68 -2.83 -17.44 -9.54
CA ILE A 68 -3.76 -16.50 -8.91
C ILE A 68 -2.96 -15.45 -8.12
N LEU A 69 -3.40 -14.20 -8.20
CA LEU A 69 -2.72 -13.09 -7.53
C LEU A 69 -3.66 -11.96 -7.13
N THR A 70 -3.15 -11.08 -6.31
CA THR A 70 -3.62 -9.70 -6.13
C THR A 70 -2.42 -8.77 -6.09
N ASP A 71 -2.62 -7.50 -6.44
CA ASP A 71 -1.65 -6.43 -6.24
C ASP A 71 -2.35 -5.20 -5.64
N GLN A 72 -1.66 -4.48 -4.75
CA GLN A 72 -2.15 -3.25 -4.11
C GLN A 72 -3.46 -3.40 -3.30
N SER A 73 -3.83 -4.62 -2.86
CA SER A 73 -5.03 -4.88 -2.07
C SER A 73 -4.77 -5.90 -0.95
N ASP A 74 -4.62 -5.43 0.28
CA ASP A 74 -4.35 -6.28 1.45
C ASP A 74 -5.49 -7.26 1.74
N ILE A 75 -6.73 -6.78 1.66
CA ILE A 75 -7.92 -7.59 1.98
C ILE A 75 -8.13 -8.77 1.02
N ALA A 76 -7.49 -8.76 -0.16
CA ALA A 76 -7.55 -9.84 -1.12
C ALA A 76 -6.46 -10.92 -0.91
N VAL A 77 -5.38 -10.57 -0.19
CA VAL A 77 -4.22 -11.48 0.02
C VAL A 77 -4.63 -12.82 0.66
N PRO A 78 -5.45 -12.87 1.74
CA PRO A 78 -5.87 -14.15 2.32
C PRO A 78 -6.73 -14.99 1.37
N THR A 79 -7.56 -14.34 0.54
CA THR A 79 -8.40 -15.06 -0.44
C THR A 79 -7.54 -15.68 -1.54
N VAL A 80 -6.59 -14.93 -2.07
CA VAL A 80 -5.63 -15.43 -3.07
C VAL A 80 -4.84 -16.62 -2.52
N ALA A 81 -4.29 -16.50 -1.31
CA ALA A 81 -3.51 -17.57 -0.69
C ALA A 81 -4.35 -18.83 -0.43
N TYR A 82 -5.58 -18.66 0.09
CA TYR A 82 -6.51 -19.76 0.30
C TYR A 82 -6.82 -20.53 -1.00
N ILE A 83 -7.13 -19.81 -2.08
CA ILE A 83 -7.45 -20.45 -3.36
C ILE A 83 -6.21 -21.13 -3.97
N ALA A 84 -5.03 -20.52 -3.83
CA ALA A 84 -3.80 -21.14 -4.30
C ALA A 84 -3.54 -22.47 -3.59
N ASP A 85 -3.72 -22.54 -2.26
CA ASP A 85 -3.57 -23.76 -1.48
C ASP A 85 -4.61 -24.83 -1.87
N GLU A 86 -5.90 -24.47 -2.01
CA GLU A 86 -6.98 -25.38 -2.39
C GLU A 86 -6.80 -25.99 -3.79
N LEU A 87 -6.21 -25.24 -4.71
CA LEU A 87 -5.99 -25.70 -6.11
C LEU A 87 -4.59 -26.25 -6.36
N GLY A 88 -3.72 -26.28 -5.35
CA GLY A 88 -2.33 -26.71 -5.50
C GLY A 88 -1.50 -25.79 -6.41
N LEU A 89 -1.87 -24.52 -6.51
CA LEU A 89 -1.14 -23.50 -7.26
C LEU A 89 0.02 -22.95 -6.42
N ARG A 90 1.01 -22.39 -7.10
CA ARG A 90 2.10 -21.70 -6.43
C ARG A 90 1.55 -20.45 -5.73
N GLY A 91 1.72 -20.37 -4.41
CA GLY A 91 1.19 -19.29 -3.56
C GLY A 91 2.10 -19.01 -2.37
N ILE A 92 1.76 -18.00 -1.59
CA ILE A 92 2.51 -17.64 -0.38
C ILE A 92 2.14 -18.47 0.85
N GLY A 93 1.06 -19.29 0.74
CA GLY A 93 0.49 -20.06 1.84
C GLY A 93 -0.49 -19.23 2.69
N TYR A 94 -1.61 -19.85 3.07
CA TYR A 94 -2.69 -19.14 3.80
C TYR A 94 -2.26 -18.65 5.18
N ASP A 95 -1.42 -19.40 5.89
CA ASP A 95 -0.93 -19.00 7.21
C ASP A 95 0.05 -17.81 7.11
N ASN A 96 0.91 -17.78 6.11
CA ASN A 96 1.72 -16.60 5.81
C ASN A 96 0.85 -15.39 5.47
N ALA A 97 -0.19 -15.56 4.66
CA ALA A 97 -1.10 -14.48 4.32
C ALA A 97 -1.70 -13.81 5.57
N LYS A 98 -2.05 -14.59 6.59
CA LYS A 98 -2.55 -14.06 7.89
C LYS A 98 -1.50 -13.20 8.60
N LEU A 99 -0.23 -13.64 8.60
CA LEU A 99 0.85 -12.88 9.24
C LEU A 99 1.05 -11.51 8.57
N PHE A 100 0.91 -11.45 7.24
CA PHE A 100 1.04 -10.20 6.47
C PHE A 100 -0.24 -9.34 6.40
N THR A 101 -1.30 -9.72 7.11
CA THR A 101 -2.59 -8.99 7.09
C THR A 101 -3.15 -8.71 8.49
N ASN A 102 -2.55 -9.26 9.55
CA ASN A 102 -2.99 -9.04 10.93
C ASN A 102 -1.94 -8.27 11.72
N LYS A 103 -2.26 -7.06 12.15
CA LYS A 103 -1.35 -6.16 12.86
C LYS A 103 -0.88 -6.71 14.21
N PHE A 104 -1.76 -7.42 14.94
CA PHE A 104 -1.37 -8.05 16.21
C PHE A 104 -0.36 -9.19 15.97
N ALA A 105 -0.60 -10.04 14.97
CA ALA A 105 0.34 -11.10 14.59
C ALA A 105 1.71 -10.51 14.20
N MET A 106 1.75 -9.37 13.49
CA MET A 106 3.01 -8.68 13.17
C MET A 106 3.75 -8.23 14.44
N ARG A 107 3.06 -7.75 15.48
CA ARG A 107 3.69 -7.35 16.75
C ARG A 107 4.24 -8.54 17.52
N GLU A 108 3.45 -9.61 17.63
CA GLU A 108 3.92 -10.87 18.24
C GLU A 108 5.16 -11.42 17.52
N PHE A 109 5.16 -11.37 16.18
CA PHE A 109 6.30 -11.76 15.38
C PHE A 109 7.54 -10.89 15.65
N CYS A 110 7.42 -9.57 15.64
CA CYS A 110 8.52 -8.66 15.96
C CYS A 110 9.09 -8.93 17.35
N ARG A 111 8.22 -9.11 18.34
CA ARG A 111 8.63 -9.43 19.73
C ARG A 111 9.40 -10.75 19.81
N ALA A 112 8.90 -11.78 19.16
CA ALA A 112 9.50 -13.12 19.20
C ALA A 112 10.87 -13.19 18.51
N ASN A 113 11.10 -12.36 17.47
CA ASN A 113 12.30 -12.39 16.63
C ASN A 113 13.26 -11.21 16.90
N GLY A 114 13.02 -10.40 17.94
CA GLY A 114 13.93 -9.33 18.37
C GLY A 114 13.96 -8.10 17.48
N PHE A 115 12.96 -7.90 16.61
CA PHE A 115 12.78 -6.66 15.87
C PHE A 115 12.18 -5.56 16.76
N ALA A 116 12.43 -4.31 16.43
CA ALA A 116 11.85 -3.19 17.16
C ALA A 116 10.33 -3.11 16.94
N TYR A 117 9.58 -2.98 18.01
CA TYR A 117 8.12 -2.85 18.03
C TYR A 117 7.68 -1.85 19.09
N PRO A 118 6.54 -1.14 18.91
CA PRO A 118 5.95 -0.36 19.99
C PRO A 118 5.38 -1.29 21.07
N GLU A 119 5.28 -0.83 22.31
CA GLU A 119 4.44 -1.52 23.30
C GLU A 119 3.01 -1.63 22.75
N TYR A 120 2.35 -2.75 22.97
CA TYR A 120 1.04 -3.03 22.38
C TYR A 120 0.20 -3.95 23.25
N GLN A 121 -1.12 -3.91 23.02
CA GLN A 121 -2.08 -4.80 23.66
C GLN A 121 -3.29 -5.02 22.75
N LEU A 122 -3.76 -6.26 22.70
CA LEU A 122 -5.06 -6.60 22.14
C LEU A 122 -6.13 -6.26 23.18
N CYS A 123 -7.14 -5.49 22.79
CA CYS A 123 -8.21 -5.06 23.68
C CYS A 123 -9.59 -5.43 23.10
N THR A 124 -10.41 -6.08 23.93
CA THR A 124 -11.82 -6.38 23.65
C THR A 124 -12.76 -5.39 24.31
N GLU A 125 -12.25 -4.66 25.32
CA GLU A 125 -13.02 -3.69 26.08
C GLU A 125 -12.28 -2.35 26.26
N LYS A 126 -13.06 -1.25 26.35
CA LYS A 126 -12.53 0.11 26.57
C LYS A 126 -11.70 0.24 27.85
N SER A 127 -12.04 -0.52 28.88
CA SER A 127 -11.33 -0.52 30.16
C SER A 127 -9.86 -0.96 30.01
N GLU A 128 -9.59 -1.95 29.17
CA GLU A 128 -8.24 -2.46 28.88
C GLU A 128 -7.42 -1.40 28.12
N ALA A 129 -8.02 -0.78 27.10
CA ALA A 129 -7.38 0.29 26.34
C ALA A 129 -7.05 1.52 27.21
N LYS A 130 -7.95 1.88 28.16
CA LYS A 130 -7.69 2.96 29.13
C LYS A 130 -6.54 2.62 30.09
N GLN A 131 -6.43 1.37 30.53
CA GLN A 131 -5.31 0.94 31.37
C GLN A 131 -3.99 1.00 30.62
N PHE A 132 -3.97 0.57 29.36
CA PHE A 132 -2.80 0.68 28.49
C PHE A 132 -2.37 2.15 28.30
N LEU A 133 -3.31 3.02 27.96
CA LEU A 133 -3.07 4.46 27.77
C LEU A 133 -2.51 5.11 29.05
N ASN A 134 -3.05 4.78 30.23
CA ASN A 134 -2.55 5.27 31.52
C ASN A 134 -1.12 4.83 31.82
N LYS A 135 -0.71 3.66 31.31
CA LYS A 135 0.64 3.11 31.54
C LYS A 135 1.67 3.68 30.57
N TYR A 136 1.32 3.83 29.30
CA TYR A 136 2.27 4.13 28.23
C TYR A 136 2.11 5.54 27.64
N GLY A 137 1.08 6.29 28.03
CA GLY A 137 0.80 7.63 27.52
C GLY A 137 0.22 7.62 26.11
N LYS A 138 0.53 8.65 25.34
CA LYS A 138 0.04 8.81 23.96
C LYS A 138 0.13 7.52 23.18
N SER A 139 -1.00 7.09 22.64
CA SER A 139 -1.17 5.79 22.00
C SER A 139 -1.94 5.92 20.69
N ILE A 140 -2.03 4.82 19.95
CA ILE A 140 -2.83 4.72 18.73
C ILE A 140 -3.71 3.48 18.81
N VAL A 141 -5.01 3.63 18.53
CA VAL A 141 -5.93 2.51 18.39
C VAL A 141 -6.10 2.17 16.93
N LYS A 142 -6.17 0.87 16.62
CA LYS A 142 -6.22 0.35 15.24
C LYS A 142 -7.11 -0.88 15.16
N PRO A 143 -7.86 -1.07 14.06
CA PRO A 143 -8.39 -2.38 13.70
C PRO A 143 -7.24 -3.36 13.42
N LEU A 144 -7.51 -4.66 13.55
CA LEU A 144 -6.50 -5.70 13.32
C LEU A 144 -6.15 -5.88 11.83
N ASP A 145 -7.13 -5.79 10.94
CA ASP A 145 -7.07 -6.19 9.54
C ASP A 145 -7.68 -5.17 8.56
N SER A 146 -7.74 -3.91 8.96
CA SER A 146 -8.18 -2.80 8.10
C SER A 146 -7.03 -2.24 7.27
N GLN A 147 -7.37 -1.67 6.10
CA GLN A 147 -6.45 -0.96 5.19
C GLN A 147 -6.89 0.51 5.00
N SER A 148 -6.01 1.34 4.40
CA SER A 148 -6.30 2.74 4.03
C SER A 148 -6.63 3.63 5.21
N SER A 149 -5.95 3.47 6.34
CA SER A 149 -6.06 4.28 7.57
C SER A 149 -7.45 4.32 8.22
N ARG A 150 -8.37 3.40 7.86
CA ARG A 150 -9.74 3.34 8.43
C ARG A 150 -9.71 2.87 9.87
N GLY A 151 -10.42 3.58 10.74
CA GLY A 151 -10.54 3.24 12.16
C GLY A 151 -9.22 3.38 12.93
N ILE A 152 -8.26 4.18 12.43
CA ILE A 152 -6.99 4.45 13.09
C ILE A 152 -7.06 5.82 13.75
N HIS A 153 -6.90 5.85 15.08
CA HIS A 153 -7.01 7.08 15.86
C HIS A 153 -5.88 7.21 16.86
N VAL A 154 -5.28 8.39 16.94
CA VAL A 154 -4.35 8.74 18.02
C VAL A 154 -5.17 9.12 19.25
N VAL A 155 -4.79 8.59 20.41
CA VAL A 155 -5.49 8.77 21.68
C VAL A 155 -4.51 9.27 22.72
N GLU A 156 -4.90 10.31 23.46
CA GLU A 156 -4.06 10.96 24.50
C GLU A 156 -4.72 10.95 25.88
N ASN A 157 -6.03 10.71 25.94
CA ASN A 157 -6.81 10.69 27.18
C ASN A 157 -7.94 9.64 27.13
N ALA A 158 -8.58 9.40 28.28
CA ALA A 158 -9.62 8.38 28.39
C ALA A 158 -10.89 8.68 27.58
N MET A 159 -11.19 9.97 27.28
CA MET A 159 -12.34 10.35 26.46
C MET A 159 -12.13 9.97 25.00
N ASP A 160 -10.88 10.07 24.50
CA ASP A 160 -10.55 9.63 23.16
C ASP A 160 -10.82 8.12 22.98
N ILE A 161 -10.55 7.30 24.04
CA ILE A 161 -10.88 5.87 24.00
C ILE A 161 -12.41 5.68 23.96
N ASP A 162 -13.18 6.46 24.72
CA ASP A 162 -14.65 6.37 24.70
C ASP A 162 -15.23 6.69 23.32
N GLU A 163 -14.60 7.64 22.62
CA GLU A 163 -15.02 8.09 21.29
C GLU A 163 -14.61 7.12 20.18
N TYR A 164 -13.34 6.67 20.16
CA TYR A 164 -12.76 6.01 18.99
C TYR A 164 -12.69 4.48 19.07
N PHE A 165 -12.88 3.87 20.25
CA PHE A 165 -12.78 2.42 20.41
C PHE A 165 -13.77 1.66 19.52
N ASP A 166 -15.04 2.07 19.53
CA ASP A 166 -16.11 1.41 18.77
C ASP A 166 -15.94 1.67 17.26
N ASP A 167 -15.43 2.84 16.87
CA ASP A 167 -15.10 3.12 15.48
C ASP A 167 -13.96 2.22 14.98
N ALA A 168 -12.91 2.03 15.75
CA ALA A 168 -11.85 1.09 15.39
C ALA A 168 -12.36 -0.35 15.33
N LEU A 169 -13.20 -0.75 16.30
CA LEU A 169 -13.72 -2.10 16.42
C LEU A 169 -14.58 -2.53 15.23
N GLN A 170 -15.39 -1.64 14.67
CA GLN A 170 -16.25 -1.96 13.52
C GLN A 170 -15.48 -2.36 12.26
N TYR A 171 -14.19 -2.00 12.16
CA TYR A 171 -13.32 -2.37 11.04
C TYR A 171 -12.46 -3.61 11.31
N SER A 172 -12.52 -4.21 12.50
CA SER A 172 -11.87 -5.49 12.80
C SER A 172 -12.76 -6.64 12.35
N ASN A 173 -12.38 -7.32 11.25
CA ASN A 173 -13.23 -8.33 10.62
C ASN A 173 -12.92 -9.76 11.09
N VAL A 174 -11.67 -10.03 11.50
CA VAL A 174 -11.22 -11.37 11.89
C VAL A 174 -11.55 -11.66 13.35
N GLU A 175 -11.31 -10.70 14.23
CA GLU A 175 -11.58 -10.81 15.68
C GLU A 175 -12.29 -9.55 16.16
N HIS A 176 -13.23 -9.72 17.09
CA HIS A 176 -13.92 -8.59 17.73
C HIS A 176 -13.04 -7.93 18.79
N ALA A 177 -11.93 -7.36 18.35
CA ALA A 177 -10.93 -6.72 19.18
C ALA A 177 -10.23 -5.58 18.41
N ILE A 178 -9.62 -4.66 19.15
CA ILE A 178 -8.73 -3.64 18.60
C ILE A 178 -7.29 -3.86 19.07
N LEU A 179 -6.33 -3.33 18.32
CA LEU A 179 -4.94 -3.19 18.76
C LEU A 179 -4.72 -1.78 19.28
N ILE A 180 -4.29 -1.62 20.53
CA ILE A 180 -3.73 -0.38 21.05
C ILE A 180 -2.21 -0.48 21.10
N GLU A 181 -1.53 0.56 20.65
CA GLU A 181 -0.07 0.63 20.62
C GLU A 181 0.43 1.97 21.16
N GLN A 182 1.60 1.95 21.80
CA GLN A 182 2.32 3.19 22.10
C GLN A 182 2.57 3.96 20.78
N TYR A 183 2.25 5.25 20.76
CA TYR A 183 2.45 6.07 19.57
C TYR A 183 3.95 6.28 19.34
N ILE A 184 4.44 5.83 18.19
CA ILE A 184 5.82 6.09 17.76
C ILE A 184 5.86 7.45 17.07
N GLU A 185 6.50 8.42 17.71
CA GLU A 185 6.77 9.73 17.10
C GLU A 185 8.00 9.64 16.19
N GLY A 186 7.95 10.36 15.08
CA GLY A 186 9.10 10.44 14.17
C GLY A 186 8.75 10.27 12.70
N ARG A 187 9.80 10.22 11.89
CA ARG A 187 9.66 10.11 10.44
C ARG A 187 9.15 8.74 10.03
N GLU A 188 8.21 8.73 9.10
CA GLU A 188 7.67 7.52 8.51
C GLU A 188 8.31 7.22 7.16
N PHE A 189 8.52 5.93 6.90
CA PHE A 189 9.16 5.39 5.69
C PHE A 189 8.31 4.28 5.10
N THR A 190 8.41 4.10 3.76
CA THR A 190 7.99 2.86 3.12
C THR A 190 9.20 2.14 2.54
N VAL A 191 9.11 0.81 2.53
CA VAL A 191 10.10 -0.06 1.90
C VAL A 191 9.37 -1.04 1.00
N ASP A 192 9.58 -0.91 -0.30
CA ASP A 192 9.06 -1.84 -1.28
C ASP A 192 10.13 -2.84 -1.67
N GLY A 193 9.74 -4.11 -1.84
CA GLY A 193 10.68 -5.16 -2.15
C GLY A 193 10.10 -6.31 -2.96
N ILE A 194 11.01 -7.15 -3.46
CA ILE A 194 10.70 -8.35 -4.21
C ILE A 194 11.43 -9.54 -3.58
N LYS A 195 10.68 -10.54 -3.15
CA LYS A 195 11.20 -11.85 -2.74
C LYS A 195 11.16 -12.78 -3.94
N LEU A 196 12.31 -13.33 -4.29
CA LEU A 196 12.48 -14.48 -5.16
C LEU A 196 12.98 -15.64 -4.30
N ASP A 197 12.58 -16.83 -4.54
CA ASP A 197 12.81 -18.02 -3.70
C ASP A 197 13.91 -17.86 -2.63
N ASP A 198 15.16 -17.72 -3.05
CA ASP A 198 16.32 -17.64 -2.12
C ASP A 198 16.80 -16.21 -1.83
N THR A 199 16.31 -15.20 -2.54
CA THR A 199 16.80 -13.82 -2.44
C THR A 199 15.69 -12.83 -2.18
N TYR A 200 16.03 -11.75 -1.46
CA TYR A 200 15.15 -10.60 -1.27
C TYR A 200 15.86 -9.33 -1.69
N HIS A 201 15.16 -8.48 -2.43
CA HIS A 201 15.68 -7.23 -2.97
C HIS A 201 14.76 -6.07 -2.58
N VAL A 202 15.27 -5.10 -1.85
CA VAL A 202 14.59 -3.82 -1.66
C VAL A 202 14.65 -3.05 -2.98
N THR A 203 13.53 -2.56 -3.46
CA THR A 203 13.41 -1.92 -4.79
C THR A 203 13.16 -0.43 -4.70
N ALA A 204 12.54 0.05 -3.62
CA ALA A 204 12.32 1.47 -3.39
C ALA A 204 12.17 1.75 -1.88
N ILE A 205 12.68 2.90 -1.44
CA ILE A 205 12.48 3.44 -0.10
C ILE A 205 11.93 4.86 -0.22
N SER A 206 10.91 5.19 0.55
CA SER A 206 10.40 6.56 0.65
C SER A 206 10.42 7.11 2.06
N LYS A 207 10.52 8.44 2.16
CA LYS A 207 10.11 9.20 3.35
C LYS A 207 8.69 9.73 3.12
N LYS A 208 7.78 9.54 4.09
CA LYS A 208 6.44 10.10 4.06
C LYS A 208 6.40 11.51 4.65
N ALA A 209 5.59 12.38 4.06
CA ALA A 209 5.08 13.60 4.68
C ALA A 209 3.55 13.54 4.71
N HIS A 210 2.93 14.07 5.77
CA HIS A 210 1.50 14.00 6.00
C HIS A 210 0.82 15.35 5.80
N TYR A 211 -0.50 15.35 5.67
CA TYR A 211 -1.27 16.58 5.65
C TYR A 211 -1.16 17.27 7.03
N GLY A 212 -1.05 18.60 7.03
CA GLY A 212 -0.94 19.35 8.28
C GLY A 212 -2.19 19.28 9.17
N TYR A 213 -3.35 19.06 8.56
CA TYR A 213 -4.63 18.90 9.25
C TYR A 213 -4.93 17.45 9.66
N ASN A 214 -4.25 16.45 9.07
CA ASN A 214 -4.42 15.05 9.40
C ASN A 214 -3.08 14.28 9.31
N PRO A 215 -2.40 14.06 10.44
CA PRO A 215 -1.09 13.40 10.47
C PRO A 215 -1.15 11.87 10.18
N SER A 216 -2.35 11.29 10.05
CA SER A 216 -2.52 9.87 9.71
C SER A 216 -2.58 9.63 8.20
N ILE A 217 -2.69 10.69 7.37
CA ILE A 217 -2.82 10.57 5.91
C ILE A 217 -1.59 11.13 5.22
N ALA A 218 -0.92 10.30 4.43
CA ALA A 218 0.24 10.74 3.66
C ALA A 218 -0.17 11.72 2.55
N LYS A 219 0.54 12.86 2.49
CA LYS A 219 0.46 13.86 1.42
C LYS A 219 1.52 13.65 0.35
N GLU A 220 2.64 13.05 0.74
CA GLU A 220 3.78 12.87 -0.14
C GLU A 220 4.61 11.66 0.30
N LEU A 221 5.07 10.88 -0.67
CA LEU A 221 6.11 9.88 -0.53
C LEU A 221 7.27 10.31 -1.42
N LEU A 222 8.39 10.70 -0.82
CA LEU A 222 9.62 11.05 -1.52
C LEU A 222 10.54 9.83 -1.55
N PHE A 223 10.77 9.28 -2.72
CA PHE A 223 11.63 8.13 -2.96
C PHE A 223 13.05 8.57 -3.31
N SER A 224 14.02 7.93 -2.65
CA SER A 224 15.45 8.08 -2.92
C SER A 224 16.19 6.81 -2.52
N ASN A 225 17.40 6.61 -3.04
CA ASN A 225 18.21 5.46 -2.66
C ASN A 225 19.12 5.72 -1.44
N TYR A 226 19.29 6.98 -1.07
CA TYR A 226 20.12 7.44 0.04
C TYR A 226 19.46 8.60 0.76
N ASP A 227 19.81 8.76 2.02
CA ASP A 227 19.39 9.88 2.86
C ASP A 227 20.56 10.32 3.75
N ASP A 228 20.68 11.63 4.00
CA ASP A 228 21.78 12.18 4.81
C ASP A 228 21.51 12.08 6.31
N GLU A 229 20.23 11.89 6.72
CA GLU A 229 19.78 11.87 8.11
C GLU A 229 19.49 10.44 8.61
N TYR A 230 19.07 9.53 7.70
CA TYR A 230 18.64 8.18 8.02
C TYR A 230 19.44 7.14 7.27
N ASP A 231 19.88 6.09 7.97
CA ASP A 231 20.64 4.99 7.38
C ASP A 231 19.71 4.06 6.60
N TYR A 232 19.64 4.25 5.27
CA TYR A 232 18.83 3.42 4.39
C TYR A 232 19.44 2.02 4.18
N ASP A 233 20.74 1.84 4.41
CA ASP A 233 21.36 0.52 4.33
C ASP A 233 20.95 -0.31 5.55
N GLU A 234 20.93 0.29 6.75
CA GLU A 234 20.34 -0.34 7.94
C GLU A 234 18.87 -0.73 7.70
N LEU A 235 18.05 0.18 7.15
CA LEU A 235 16.64 -0.09 6.88
C LEU A 235 16.44 -1.21 5.86
N ARG A 236 17.31 -1.30 4.83
CA ARG A 236 17.30 -2.42 3.86
C ARG A 236 17.58 -3.76 4.52
N GLU A 237 18.61 -3.82 5.37
CA GLU A 237 18.97 -5.07 6.06
C GLU A 237 17.90 -5.49 7.08
N ILE A 238 17.31 -4.56 7.84
CA ILE A 238 16.19 -4.83 8.75
C ILE A 238 15.00 -5.40 7.98
N ASN A 239 14.60 -4.75 6.88
CA ASN A 239 13.44 -5.20 6.10
C ASN A 239 13.70 -6.56 5.43
N LYS A 240 14.92 -6.79 4.93
CA LYS A 240 15.34 -8.08 4.37
C LYS A 240 15.29 -9.18 5.42
N ALA A 241 15.86 -8.95 6.60
CA ALA A 241 15.82 -9.91 7.70
C ALA A 241 14.37 -10.22 8.09
N MET A 242 13.52 -9.18 8.23
CA MET A 242 12.09 -9.31 8.53
C MET A 242 11.37 -10.24 7.54
N VAL A 243 11.49 -9.98 6.24
CA VAL A 243 10.81 -10.77 5.19
C VAL A 243 11.32 -12.21 5.15
N CYS A 244 12.63 -12.42 5.36
CA CYS A 244 13.21 -13.76 5.39
C CYS A 244 12.73 -14.56 6.62
N GLU A 245 12.73 -13.96 7.81
CA GLU A 245 12.24 -14.61 9.04
C GLU A 245 10.72 -14.86 9.00
N MET A 246 9.94 -14.02 8.32
CA MET A 246 8.51 -14.25 8.05
C MET A 246 8.27 -15.40 7.07
N ASN A 247 9.32 -16.00 6.51
CA ASN A 247 9.26 -17.12 5.57
C ASN A 247 8.39 -16.86 4.33
N LEU A 248 8.37 -15.63 3.82
CA LEU A 248 7.71 -15.34 2.55
C LEU A 248 8.43 -16.13 1.44
N PRO A 249 7.77 -17.04 0.73
CA PRO A 249 8.47 -17.86 -0.27
C PRO A 249 8.87 -17.03 -1.50
N PHE A 250 7.99 -16.15 -1.97
CA PHE A 250 8.21 -15.23 -3.10
C PHE A 250 7.13 -14.15 -3.10
N GLY A 251 7.30 -13.12 -3.90
CA GLY A 251 6.27 -12.10 -4.16
C GLY A 251 6.74 -10.68 -3.88
N LEU A 252 5.82 -9.76 -3.96
CA LEU A 252 6.04 -8.34 -3.65
C LEU A 252 5.79 -8.08 -2.17
N THR A 253 6.51 -7.13 -1.61
CA THR A 253 6.27 -6.63 -0.25
C THR A 253 6.20 -5.12 -0.24
N HIS A 254 5.39 -4.60 0.67
CA HIS A 254 5.33 -3.18 1.00
C HIS A 254 5.30 -3.07 2.52
N ALA A 255 6.33 -2.48 3.09
CA ALA A 255 6.47 -2.31 4.54
C ALA A 255 6.48 -0.83 4.91
N GLU A 256 5.93 -0.51 6.07
CA GLU A 256 5.92 0.82 6.66
C GLU A 256 6.69 0.81 7.98
N TYR A 257 7.58 1.77 8.14
CA TYR A 257 8.41 1.93 9.34
C TYR A 257 8.31 3.34 9.89
N LYS A 258 8.45 3.48 11.21
CA LYS A 258 8.76 4.76 11.84
C LYS A 258 10.11 4.73 12.51
N TYR A 259 10.87 5.83 12.37
CA TYR A 259 12.17 5.99 13.01
C TYR A 259 12.06 6.85 14.25
N MET A 260 12.44 6.29 15.39
CA MET A 260 12.46 7.00 16.68
C MET A 260 13.64 6.49 17.53
N ASN A 261 14.37 7.40 18.17
CA ASN A 261 15.45 7.08 19.10
C ASN A 261 16.51 6.10 18.52
N GLY A 262 16.90 6.29 17.27
CA GLY A 262 17.95 5.47 16.64
C GLY A 262 17.47 4.11 16.14
N LYS A 263 16.15 3.86 16.04
CA LYS A 263 15.59 2.56 15.64
C LYS A 263 14.47 2.72 14.63
N PHE A 264 14.39 1.78 13.70
CA PHE A 264 13.25 1.60 12.81
C PHE A 264 12.23 0.61 13.44
N TYR A 265 11.03 1.08 13.67
CA TYR A 265 9.92 0.31 14.20
C TYR A 265 8.98 -0.10 13.07
N LEU A 266 8.73 -1.39 12.88
CA LEU A 266 7.74 -1.85 11.93
C LEU A 266 6.35 -1.33 12.32
N ILE A 267 5.67 -0.68 11.38
CA ILE A 267 4.27 -0.26 11.53
C ILE A 267 3.35 -1.29 10.90
N GLU A 268 3.63 -1.66 9.66
CA GLU A 268 2.88 -2.66 8.91
C GLU A 268 3.76 -3.25 7.79
N ILE A 269 3.51 -4.49 7.40
CA ILE A 269 4.11 -5.11 6.23
C ILE A 269 3.06 -5.96 5.51
N ALA A 270 3.00 -5.83 4.19
CA ALA A 270 2.06 -6.54 3.34
C ALA A 270 2.78 -7.40 2.30
N ALA A 271 2.22 -8.58 2.01
CA ALA A 271 2.71 -9.47 0.95
C ALA A 271 2.03 -9.12 -0.39
N ARG A 272 2.18 -7.89 -0.80
CA ARG A 272 1.70 -7.31 -2.08
C ARG A 272 2.49 -6.04 -2.39
N GLY A 273 2.38 -5.55 -3.61
CA GLY A 273 3.01 -4.28 -4.00
C GLY A 273 2.39 -3.05 -3.34
N GLY A 274 3.17 -1.98 -3.24
CA GLY A 274 2.74 -0.69 -2.71
C GLY A 274 1.57 -0.10 -3.48
N GLY A 275 0.61 0.49 -2.75
CA GLY A 275 -0.61 1.09 -3.30
C GLY A 275 -0.35 2.34 -4.15
N THR A 276 -1.41 2.84 -4.78
CA THR A 276 -1.38 4.07 -5.58
C THR A 276 -0.21 4.09 -6.56
N ARG A 277 -0.08 3.00 -7.36
CA ARG A 277 0.92 2.84 -8.43
C ARG A 277 2.40 2.78 -7.98
N ILE A 278 2.67 2.56 -6.70
CA ILE A 278 4.06 2.38 -6.24
C ILE A 278 4.67 1.16 -6.93
N SER A 279 4.02 -0.01 -6.86
CA SER A 279 4.53 -1.23 -7.48
C SER A 279 4.68 -1.13 -9.00
N SER A 280 3.74 -0.49 -9.68
CA SER A 280 3.70 -0.45 -11.14
C SER A 280 4.55 0.63 -11.78
N ASP A 281 4.79 1.76 -11.10
CA ASP A 281 5.46 2.94 -11.68
C ASP A 281 6.68 3.39 -10.86
N ILE A 282 6.56 3.54 -9.55
CA ILE A 282 7.69 4.01 -8.71
C ILE A 282 8.79 2.95 -8.63
N VAL A 283 8.44 1.69 -8.36
CA VAL A 283 9.44 0.61 -8.28
C VAL A 283 10.26 0.50 -9.57
N PRO A 284 9.66 0.46 -10.77
CA PRO A 284 10.43 0.51 -12.02
C PRO A 284 11.30 1.76 -12.18
N ILE A 285 10.81 2.93 -11.77
CA ILE A 285 11.60 4.17 -11.80
C ILE A 285 12.84 4.04 -10.91
N MET A 286 12.68 3.57 -9.66
CA MET A 286 13.75 3.54 -8.68
C MET A 286 14.74 2.40 -8.91
N SER A 287 14.26 1.20 -9.24
CA SER A 287 15.08 -0.02 -9.33
C SER A 287 15.43 -0.44 -10.76
N GLY A 288 14.68 0.02 -11.76
CA GLY A 288 14.76 -0.49 -13.14
C GLY A 288 14.05 -1.83 -13.35
N ILE A 289 13.35 -2.37 -12.33
CA ILE A 289 12.72 -3.68 -12.37
C ILE A 289 11.21 -3.52 -12.58
N ASN A 290 10.65 -4.22 -13.56
CA ASN A 290 9.20 -4.34 -13.70
C ASN A 290 8.67 -5.36 -12.68
N SER A 291 8.26 -4.88 -11.51
CA SER A 291 7.78 -5.72 -10.41
C SER A 291 6.59 -6.60 -10.80
N ASN A 292 5.68 -6.11 -11.63
CA ASN A 292 4.51 -6.86 -12.08
C ASN A 292 4.92 -8.06 -12.94
N GLU A 293 5.87 -7.90 -13.88
CA GLU A 293 6.39 -9.01 -14.68
C GLU A 293 7.10 -10.04 -13.81
N VAL A 294 7.94 -9.56 -12.88
CA VAL A 294 8.67 -10.44 -11.96
C VAL A 294 7.70 -11.23 -11.09
N TYR A 295 6.65 -10.59 -10.59
CA TYR A 295 5.65 -11.26 -9.74
C TYR A 295 4.85 -12.31 -10.50
N ILE A 296 4.38 -11.99 -11.72
CA ILE A 296 3.67 -12.94 -12.59
C ILE A 296 4.57 -14.14 -12.91
N ASN A 297 5.82 -13.91 -13.29
CA ASN A 297 6.78 -14.98 -13.57
C ASN A 297 7.04 -15.86 -12.34
N SER A 298 7.18 -15.27 -11.15
CA SER A 298 7.36 -16.04 -9.90
C SER A 298 6.18 -16.97 -9.63
N LEU A 299 4.94 -16.49 -9.84
CA LEU A 299 3.73 -17.29 -9.69
C LEU A 299 3.65 -18.45 -10.69
N LEU A 300 4.17 -18.27 -11.90
CA LEU A 300 4.23 -19.30 -12.94
C LEU A 300 5.44 -20.24 -12.78
N GLY A 301 6.25 -20.07 -11.72
CA GLY A 301 7.44 -20.90 -11.48
C GLY A 301 8.58 -20.65 -12.47
N ILE A 302 8.59 -19.50 -13.16
CA ILE A 302 9.65 -19.11 -14.09
C ILE A 302 10.83 -18.57 -13.29
N GLU A 303 11.97 -19.24 -13.40
CA GLU A 303 13.21 -18.80 -12.73
C GLU A 303 13.65 -17.42 -13.25
N GLN A 304 14.00 -16.55 -12.34
CA GLN A 304 14.40 -15.17 -12.63
C GLN A 304 15.61 -14.77 -11.78
N ARG A 305 16.41 -13.89 -12.34
CA ARG A 305 17.49 -13.19 -11.60
C ARG A 305 17.31 -11.71 -11.78
N ILE A 306 17.23 -10.98 -10.68
CA ILE A 306 17.16 -9.54 -10.67
C ILE A 306 18.36 -8.96 -9.92
N SER A 307 18.72 -7.74 -10.30
CA SER A 307 19.75 -6.97 -9.61
C SER A 307 19.26 -5.53 -9.49
N VAL A 308 19.31 -4.98 -8.29
CA VAL A 308 18.95 -3.59 -8.01
C VAL A 308 20.21 -2.77 -7.93
N ASN A 309 20.27 -1.68 -8.70
CA ASN A 309 21.35 -0.70 -8.59
C ASN A 309 20.84 0.55 -7.87
N TYR A 310 21.41 0.84 -6.71
CA TYR A 310 21.03 2.01 -5.90
C TYR A 310 21.80 3.26 -6.36
N GLU A 311 21.31 3.89 -7.45
CA GLU A 311 21.87 5.13 -7.97
C GLU A 311 21.56 6.32 -7.04
N LYS A 312 22.60 7.11 -6.68
CA LYS A 312 22.43 8.27 -5.77
C LYS A 312 21.59 9.39 -6.35
N ASP A 313 21.67 9.59 -7.66
CA ASP A 313 21.03 10.69 -8.36
C ASP A 313 19.65 10.32 -8.92
N LYS A 314 18.94 9.39 -8.26
CA LYS A 314 17.63 8.94 -8.69
C LYS A 314 16.58 9.27 -7.63
N TYR A 315 15.59 10.06 -8.01
CA TYR A 315 14.50 10.49 -7.15
C TYR A 315 13.17 10.30 -7.85
N ALA A 316 12.17 9.87 -7.08
CA ALA A 316 10.78 9.87 -7.49
C ALA A 316 9.89 10.44 -6.39
N MET A 317 8.71 10.86 -6.76
CA MET A 317 7.70 11.36 -5.82
C MET A 317 6.33 10.84 -6.21
N LEU A 318 5.65 10.24 -5.25
CA LEU A 318 4.20 10.10 -5.28
C LEU A 318 3.63 11.18 -4.37
N GLY A 319 2.98 12.16 -4.96
CA GLY A 319 2.34 13.24 -4.22
C GLY A 319 0.82 13.20 -4.39
N PHE A 320 0.11 13.73 -3.41
CA PHE A 320 -1.33 13.89 -3.45
C PHE A 320 -1.69 15.37 -3.47
N PHE A 321 -2.72 15.71 -4.25
CA PHE A 321 -3.14 17.09 -4.36
C PHE A 321 -3.80 17.56 -3.05
N ASP A 322 -3.56 18.82 -2.76
CA ASP A 322 -4.09 19.54 -1.59
C ASP A 322 -4.71 20.84 -2.11
N PHE A 323 -5.87 20.68 -2.77
CA PHE A 323 -6.62 21.81 -3.29
C PHE A 323 -7.48 22.44 -2.20
N SER A 324 -7.83 23.72 -2.37
CA SER A 324 -8.74 24.41 -1.46
C SER A 324 -10.13 23.77 -1.45
N GLU A 325 -10.79 23.81 -0.32
CA GLU A 325 -12.19 23.38 -0.20
C GLU A 325 -13.11 24.25 -1.06
N GLY A 326 -14.15 23.65 -1.61
CA GLY A 326 -15.14 24.37 -2.40
C GLY A 326 -15.73 23.51 -3.52
N LYS A 327 -16.83 24.01 -4.13
CA LYS A 327 -17.48 23.34 -5.26
C LYS A 327 -16.76 23.69 -6.56
N ILE A 328 -16.36 22.68 -7.31
CA ILE A 328 -15.57 22.82 -8.54
C ILE A 328 -16.47 23.30 -9.67
N LYS A 329 -16.11 24.40 -10.31
CA LYS A 329 -16.71 24.89 -11.56
C LYS A 329 -15.98 24.31 -12.77
N ASN A 330 -14.64 24.34 -12.76
CA ASN A 330 -13.82 23.89 -13.88
C ASN A 330 -12.42 23.46 -13.42
N ILE A 331 -11.78 22.56 -14.17
CA ILE A 331 -10.39 22.11 -13.97
C ILE A 331 -9.64 22.24 -15.28
N THR A 332 -8.50 22.93 -15.27
CA THR A 332 -7.67 23.14 -16.48
C THR A 332 -6.20 22.86 -16.20
N GLY A 333 -5.39 22.74 -17.24
CA GLY A 333 -3.93 22.63 -17.15
C GLY A 333 -3.37 21.22 -17.01
N ILE A 334 -4.18 20.17 -16.80
CA ILE A 334 -3.71 18.79 -16.60
C ILE A 334 -2.86 18.30 -17.80
N GLN A 335 -3.33 18.49 -19.03
CA GLN A 335 -2.60 18.05 -20.23
C GLN A 335 -1.27 18.79 -20.40
N ASN A 336 -1.24 20.07 -20.06
CA ASN A 336 -0.01 20.84 -20.03
C ASN A 336 0.96 20.32 -18.95
N ALA A 337 0.47 20.03 -17.74
CA ALA A 337 1.25 19.46 -16.67
C ALA A 337 1.86 18.10 -17.04
N LEU A 338 1.08 17.23 -17.66
CA LEU A 338 1.53 15.91 -18.17
C LEU A 338 2.61 16.01 -19.26
N SER A 339 2.70 17.13 -19.99
CA SER A 339 3.72 17.32 -21.02
C SER A 339 5.11 17.70 -20.49
N PHE A 340 5.26 17.99 -19.19
CA PHE A 340 6.56 18.36 -18.63
C PHE A 340 7.44 17.13 -18.44
N ASP A 341 8.69 17.24 -18.88
CA ASP A 341 9.68 16.17 -18.68
C ASP A 341 9.84 15.87 -17.19
N GLY A 342 9.78 14.58 -16.85
CA GLY A 342 9.81 14.08 -15.47
C GLY A 342 8.43 13.95 -14.81
N VAL A 343 7.34 14.45 -15.38
CA VAL A 343 5.98 14.10 -14.97
C VAL A 343 5.63 12.74 -15.58
N VAL A 344 5.39 11.77 -14.73
CA VAL A 344 5.11 10.38 -15.15
C VAL A 344 3.62 10.15 -15.29
N ASP A 345 2.84 10.61 -14.31
CA ASP A 345 1.38 10.48 -14.30
C ASP A 345 0.71 11.53 -13.41
N ILE A 346 -0.53 11.86 -13.74
CA ILE A 346 -1.43 12.68 -12.95
C ILE A 346 -2.82 12.06 -13.03
N GLY A 347 -3.38 11.66 -11.88
CA GLY A 347 -4.74 11.18 -11.75
C GLY A 347 -5.56 12.12 -10.86
N LEU A 348 -6.78 12.46 -11.29
CA LEU A 348 -7.75 13.19 -10.47
C LEU A 348 -8.97 12.33 -10.25
N ASP A 349 -9.41 12.26 -8.99
CA ASP A 349 -10.64 11.57 -8.56
C ASP A 349 -11.81 12.56 -8.40
N ILE A 350 -11.67 13.76 -8.97
CA ILE A 350 -12.63 14.87 -8.93
C ILE A 350 -12.93 15.40 -10.33
N LYS A 351 -14.12 15.95 -10.49
CA LYS A 351 -14.60 16.56 -11.75
C LYS A 351 -15.42 17.83 -11.47
N PRO A 352 -15.70 18.66 -12.48
CA PRO A 352 -16.64 19.78 -12.34
C PRO A 352 -17.97 19.34 -11.72
N GLY A 353 -18.44 20.10 -10.73
CA GLY A 353 -19.65 19.81 -9.92
C GLY A 353 -19.37 19.14 -8.59
N ASP A 354 -18.24 18.48 -8.40
CA ASP A 354 -17.85 17.88 -7.12
C ASP A 354 -17.44 18.95 -6.09
N VAL A 355 -17.52 18.57 -4.80
CA VAL A 355 -17.10 19.43 -3.68
C VAL A 355 -15.83 18.88 -3.07
N ILE A 356 -14.75 19.65 -3.10
CA ILE A 356 -13.51 19.33 -2.41
C ILE A 356 -13.67 19.57 -0.91
N LYS A 357 -13.25 18.57 -0.11
CA LYS A 357 -13.12 18.63 1.34
C LYS A 357 -11.74 18.13 1.77
N ASN A 358 -11.36 18.44 3.00
CA ASN A 358 -10.16 17.84 3.60
C ASN A 358 -10.27 16.33 3.64
N ALA A 359 -9.17 15.64 3.35
CA ALA A 359 -9.16 14.18 3.35
C ALA A 359 -9.32 13.62 4.77
N GLU A 360 -10.25 12.68 4.94
CA GLU A 360 -10.53 11.98 6.20
C GLU A 360 -9.80 10.63 6.27
N ASP A 361 -9.58 10.00 5.11
CA ASP A 361 -8.81 8.77 4.92
C ASP A 361 -8.11 8.78 3.54
N ASP A 362 -7.33 7.72 3.24
CA ASP A 362 -6.59 7.61 1.97
C ASP A 362 -7.49 7.61 0.71
N ARG A 363 -8.75 7.21 0.84
CA ARG A 363 -9.72 7.11 -0.27
C ARG A 363 -10.36 8.45 -0.61
N SER A 364 -10.38 9.38 0.35
CA SER A 364 -10.96 10.71 0.19
C SER A 364 -9.98 11.73 -0.39
N ARG A 365 -8.78 11.30 -0.77
CA ARG A 365 -7.84 12.13 -1.54
C ARG A 365 -8.41 12.49 -2.89
N VAL A 366 -8.17 13.70 -3.34
CA VAL A 366 -8.75 14.27 -4.58
C VAL A 366 -7.96 13.93 -5.85
N GLY A 367 -6.84 13.24 -5.71
CA GLY A 367 -6.00 12.82 -6.81
C GLY A 367 -4.52 12.76 -6.45
N TYR A 368 -3.70 12.26 -7.36
CA TYR A 368 -2.28 12.03 -7.19
C TYR A 368 -1.46 12.51 -8.39
N TYR A 369 -0.15 12.60 -8.19
CA TYR A 369 0.83 12.81 -9.25
C TYR A 369 2.10 12.00 -8.99
N ILE A 370 2.73 11.53 -10.05
CA ILE A 370 4.01 10.82 -10.00
C ILE A 370 5.05 11.63 -10.77
N LEU A 371 6.15 11.95 -10.12
CA LEU A 371 7.27 12.70 -10.69
C LEU A 371 8.56 11.90 -10.56
N LYS A 372 9.52 12.14 -11.48
CA LYS A 372 10.89 11.64 -11.40
C LYS A 372 11.90 12.73 -11.77
N SER A 373 13.10 12.65 -11.19
CA SER A 373 14.20 13.57 -11.49
C SER A 373 15.55 12.96 -11.07
N ASN A 374 16.63 13.44 -11.66
CA ASN A 374 17.99 13.07 -11.28
C ASN A 374 18.56 13.93 -10.14
N SER A 375 17.75 14.76 -9.50
CA SER A 375 18.15 15.52 -8.31
C SER A 375 16.93 15.92 -7.47
N TYR A 376 17.11 16.01 -6.16
CA TYR A 376 16.07 16.50 -5.25
C TYR A 376 15.59 17.91 -5.60
N LYS A 377 16.56 18.83 -5.90
CA LYS A 377 16.21 20.20 -6.28
C LYS A 377 15.39 20.26 -7.58
N GLY A 378 15.76 19.44 -8.57
CA GLY A 378 15.02 19.32 -9.84
C GLY A 378 13.61 18.78 -9.61
N LEU A 379 13.47 17.76 -8.76
CA LEU A 379 12.17 17.17 -8.41
C LEU A 379 11.23 18.23 -7.79
N ARG A 380 11.71 19.00 -6.81
CA ARG A 380 10.93 20.08 -6.16
C ARG A 380 10.58 21.22 -7.11
N ALA A 381 11.49 21.59 -8.02
CA ALA A 381 11.21 22.59 -9.04
C ALA A 381 10.13 22.10 -10.03
N LEU A 382 10.20 20.83 -10.43
CA LEU A 382 9.20 20.20 -11.29
C LEU A 382 7.83 20.13 -10.60
N GLU A 383 7.78 19.72 -9.33
CA GLU A 383 6.56 19.70 -8.55
C GLU A 383 5.87 21.07 -8.52
N LYS A 384 6.64 22.12 -8.18
CA LYS A 384 6.13 23.50 -8.15
C LYS A 384 5.60 23.93 -9.52
N LYS A 385 6.34 23.67 -10.61
CA LYS A 385 5.95 23.99 -11.96
C LYS A 385 4.68 23.26 -12.36
N MET A 386 4.59 21.96 -12.08
CA MET A 386 3.44 21.12 -12.38
C MET A 386 2.19 21.63 -11.64
N LYS A 387 2.27 21.81 -10.32
CA LYS A 387 1.16 22.33 -9.51
C LYS A 387 0.68 23.69 -9.97
N SER A 388 1.59 24.61 -10.32
CA SER A 388 1.22 25.96 -10.78
C SER A 388 0.57 25.98 -12.17
N SER A 389 0.67 24.92 -12.95
CA SER A 389 0.02 24.82 -14.26
C SER A 389 -1.41 24.27 -14.19
N ILE A 390 -1.82 23.69 -13.06
CA ILE A 390 -3.16 23.14 -12.84
C ILE A 390 -3.99 24.22 -12.10
N CYS A 391 -5.12 24.56 -12.69
CA CYS A 391 -6.03 25.57 -12.13
C CYS A 391 -7.40 24.93 -11.86
N ILE A 392 -7.91 25.13 -10.63
CA ILE A 392 -9.29 24.83 -10.26
C ILE A 392 -10.04 26.14 -10.09
N GLU A 393 -11.11 26.31 -10.87
CA GLU A 393 -12.09 27.38 -10.68
C GLU A 393 -13.20 26.88 -9.77
N TYR A 394 -13.58 27.67 -8.77
CA TYR A 394 -14.64 27.33 -7.82
C TYR A 394 -15.91 28.12 -8.14
N GLU A 395 -17.08 27.56 -7.76
CA GLU A 395 -18.36 28.27 -7.84
C GLU A 395 -18.44 29.35 -6.75
N GLY A 396 -18.85 30.56 -7.09
CA GLY A 396 -19.12 31.63 -6.11
C GLY A 396 -17.89 32.41 -5.63
N VAL A 397 -16.72 32.24 -6.28
CA VAL A 397 -15.52 33.05 -6.04
C VAL A 397 -15.28 33.96 -7.23
#